data_0eadd57c2886eb4b53bda26d7028e038
#
_entry.id   0eadd57c2886eb4b53bda26d7028e038
#
_cell.length_a   1.000
_cell.length_b   1.000
_cell.length_c   1.000
_cell.angle_alpha   90.00
_cell.angle_beta   90.00
_cell.angle_gamma   90.00
#
_symmetry.space_group_name_H-M   'P 1'
#
loop_
_entity.id
_entity.type
_entity.pdbx_description
1 polymer ?
#
loop_
_entity_poly.entity_id
_entity_poly.type
_entity_poly.pdbx_seq_one_letter_code
_entity_poly.pdbx_strand_id
1 'polypeptide(L)'
;CHGAESIWPYHYAGTMGLVQRAALRRLGLVSGWSRQRETFCVALADPGWLAGVGVKRGVDAREVVDSDLIVVWGGNPVHTQINFMHWIQKAKRERGARLVVIDPYRTPTAEKADLHLAPLPGTDGALACAVMHVLLAEGYADRDYLAKHTDFSPAVEAHFAQRTPEWAAAITGLSPAQIVEFARLYGATQRSYLRVGYGFTRQRNGSAAMHAVSCLPAITGAWQYPGGGALFGQSGLYGLERRFLHGEDAPNPPARTLDMSRLGAVLAGEKRDLGDGPPVSLLLVQNTNPAVVAPESGRVREGLLREDLFTCVHEQFLTDTAKLADLVLPATTFLEHDDLYQASGHTFLQTARALIPAPGECRSNQVFIGQLAARLGQAHPAFALDAWALVDRVLTDSGKPGADALHAAGWLDCAPPFEKAHFLDGFGHPDGRFRFAPDWAARGERHATMPPLPDHQDVIEKTDAEHPFRLVAAPARNFLNTTFGETPTSRRHEGRPTVLVHPAVCARLGIADGDVVTLGNTRGALRLHARAGSGQLEGTLVVESQWPNDAFIDGIGINLLVGAEPGFPSAGAAYHDTAVWLRPA
;
A
#
# COMPACT_ATOMS: atom_id res chain seq x y z
N CYS A 1 -32.99 -5.80 -16.32
CA CYS A 1 -32.97 -7.00 -17.17
C CYS A 1 -31.75 -7.88 -16.91
N HIS A 2 -30.63 -7.32 -16.41
CA HIS A 2 -29.36 -8.04 -16.22
C HIS A 2 -29.11 -8.46 -14.74
N GLY A 3 -29.97 -8.07 -13.83
CA GLY A 3 -29.84 -8.31 -12.37
C GLY A 3 -28.91 -7.32 -11.67
N ALA A 4 -29.03 -7.23 -10.33
CA ALA A 4 -28.28 -6.26 -9.54
C ALA A 4 -26.76 -6.50 -9.58
N GLU A 5 -26.34 -7.75 -9.63
CA GLU A 5 -24.91 -8.13 -9.67
C GLU A 5 -24.22 -7.82 -11.02
N SER A 6 -24.97 -7.41 -12.07
CA SER A 6 -24.37 -6.88 -13.30
C SER A 6 -23.81 -5.47 -13.15
N ILE A 7 -24.08 -4.82 -12.01
CA ILE A 7 -23.59 -3.49 -11.69
C ILE A 7 -22.39 -3.61 -10.74
N TRP A 8 -21.27 -3.00 -11.11
CA TRP A 8 -20.09 -2.94 -10.26
C TRP A 8 -19.79 -1.50 -9.83
N PRO A 9 -19.96 -1.17 -8.54
CA PRO A 9 -19.53 0.10 -7.98
C PRO A 9 -18.02 0.09 -7.78
N TYR A 10 -17.27 0.49 -8.80
CA TYR A 10 -15.80 0.49 -8.78
C TYR A 10 -15.26 1.76 -8.16
N HIS A 11 -14.72 1.66 -6.96
CA HIS A 11 -14.25 2.82 -6.21
C HIS A 11 -12.96 2.53 -5.46
N TYR A 12 -12.25 3.60 -5.08
CA TYR A 12 -11.13 3.47 -4.14
C TYR A 12 -10.99 4.70 -3.23
N ALA A 13 -9.76 4.94 -2.74
CA ALA A 13 -9.51 5.88 -1.66
C ALA A 13 -9.73 7.36 -2.01
N GLY A 14 -9.52 7.78 -3.26
CA GLY A 14 -9.66 9.17 -3.68
C GLY A 14 -8.86 10.14 -2.82
N THR A 15 -9.55 11.14 -2.25
CA THR A 15 -8.98 12.12 -1.33
C THR A 15 -8.79 11.60 0.10
N MET A 16 -9.05 10.32 0.36
CA MET A 16 -8.96 9.65 1.67
C MET A 16 -10.02 10.06 2.70
N GLY A 17 -10.89 11.03 2.42
CA GLY A 17 -11.99 11.41 3.29
C GLY A 17 -12.98 10.27 3.49
N LEU A 18 -13.43 10.05 4.71
CA LEU A 18 -14.22 8.87 5.08
C LEU A 18 -15.65 8.93 4.56
N VAL A 19 -16.28 10.11 4.57
CA VAL A 19 -17.66 10.29 4.14
C VAL A 19 -17.79 10.19 2.62
N GLN A 20 -16.95 10.95 1.90
CA GLN A 20 -17.03 10.96 0.44
C GLN A 20 -16.64 9.59 -0.16
N ARG A 21 -15.68 8.91 0.45
CA ARG A 21 -15.23 7.58 0.00
C ARG A 21 -16.28 6.49 0.21
N ALA A 22 -17.11 6.60 1.24
CA ALA A 22 -18.08 5.57 1.60
C ALA A 22 -19.37 5.61 0.77
N ALA A 23 -19.68 6.72 0.10
CA ALA A 23 -20.98 6.97 -0.50
C ALA A 23 -21.37 5.90 -1.55
N LEU A 24 -20.49 5.59 -2.50
CA LEU A 24 -20.75 4.58 -3.54
C LEU A 24 -20.80 3.16 -2.96
N ARG A 25 -19.91 2.83 -2.02
CA ARG A 25 -19.94 1.54 -1.30
C ARG A 25 -21.29 1.31 -0.64
N ARG A 26 -21.82 2.32 0.07
CA ARG A 26 -23.13 2.25 0.73
C ARG A 26 -24.24 1.98 -0.26
N LEU A 27 -24.26 2.69 -1.40
CA LEU A 27 -25.29 2.47 -2.43
C LEU A 27 -25.22 1.04 -2.98
N GLY A 28 -24.03 0.56 -3.33
CA GLY A 28 -23.84 -0.79 -3.85
C GLY A 28 -24.29 -1.86 -2.85
N LEU A 29 -23.97 -1.68 -1.56
CA LEU A 29 -24.34 -2.60 -0.51
C LEU A 29 -25.87 -2.68 -0.32
N VAL A 30 -26.52 -1.53 -0.17
CA VAL A 30 -27.98 -1.44 0.04
C VAL A 30 -28.76 -1.93 -1.19
N SER A 31 -28.22 -1.73 -2.40
CA SER A 31 -28.86 -2.14 -3.66
C SER A 31 -28.59 -3.59 -4.07
N GLY A 32 -27.76 -4.34 -3.34
CA GLY A 32 -27.39 -5.71 -3.69
C GLY A 32 -26.56 -5.80 -4.98
N TRP A 33 -25.79 -4.76 -5.32
CA TRP A 33 -24.87 -4.77 -6.45
C TRP A 33 -23.65 -5.67 -6.17
N SER A 34 -22.88 -6.02 -7.20
CA SER A 34 -21.59 -6.69 -7.00
C SER A 34 -20.74 -5.90 -6.02
N ARG A 35 -20.20 -6.59 -5.01
CA ARG A 35 -19.30 -5.98 -4.01
C ARG A 35 -17.90 -5.89 -4.55
N GLN A 36 -17.12 -4.98 -3.99
CA GLN A 36 -15.72 -4.84 -4.33
C GLN A 36 -14.80 -5.32 -3.21
N ARG A 37 -13.79 -6.12 -3.56
CA ARG A 37 -12.64 -6.36 -2.72
C ARG A 37 -11.59 -5.29 -3.02
N GLU A 38 -11.25 -4.48 -2.00
CA GLU A 38 -10.30 -3.37 -2.12
C GLU A 38 -8.87 -3.88 -1.92
N THR A 39 -8.13 -4.15 -3.00
CA THR A 39 -6.87 -4.91 -2.98
C THR A 39 -5.64 -4.16 -3.49
N PHE A 40 -5.73 -2.86 -3.83
CA PHE A 40 -4.59 -2.13 -4.39
C PHE A 40 -3.55 -1.66 -3.37
N CYS A 41 -3.96 -1.30 -2.16
CA CYS A 41 -3.06 -0.55 -1.27
C CYS A 41 -2.30 -1.43 -0.29
N VAL A 42 -3.00 -2.09 0.64
CA VAL A 42 -2.37 -2.73 1.80
C VAL A 42 -2.60 -4.24 1.89
N ALA A 43 -3.43 -4.79 1.03
CA ALA A 43 -3.87 -6.19 1.07
C ALA A 43 -2.71 -7.20 1.10
N LEU A 44 -1.58 -6.87 0.46
CA LEU A 44 -0.41 -7.77 0.39
C LEU A 44 0.48 -7.74 1.64
N ALA A 45 0.34 -6.77 2.55
CA ALA A 45 1.19 -6.69 3.74
C ALA A 45 0.41 -6.75 5.05
N ASP A 46 -0.83 -6.22 5.09
CA ASP A 46 -1.67 -6.22 6.29
C ASP A 46 -1.78 -7.60 6.97
N PRO A 47 -2.00 -8.72 6.24
CA PRO A 47 -2.08 -10.03 6.87
C PRO A 47 -0.82 -10.41 7.64
N GLY A 48 0.37 -10.05 7.12
CA GLY A 48 1.65 -10.33 7.78
C GLY A 48 1.82 -9.54 9.07
N TRP A 49 1.51 -8.23 9.05
CA TRP A 49 1.53 -7.42 10.26
C TRP A 49 0.54 -7.93 11.32
N LEU A 50 -0.69 -8.20 10.90
CA LEU A 50 -1.74 -8.71 11.77
C LEU A 50 -1.44 -10.12 12.29
N ALA A 51 -0.69 -10.92 11.55
CA ALA A 51 -0.28 -12.25 12.00
C ALA A 51 0.68 -12.17 13.19
N GLY A 52 1.66 -11.27 13.16
CA GLY A 52 2.60 -11.05 14.25
C GLY A 52 2.02 -10.21 15.38
N VAL A 53 1.54 -9.00 15.07
CA VAL A 53 1.15 -7.97 16.04
C VAL A 53 -0.30 -8.10 16.52
N GLY A 54 -1.20 -8.64 15.69
CA GLY A 54 -2.62 -8.85 16.02
C GLY A 54 -3.54 -7.65 15.81
N VAL A 55 -2.99 -6.43 15.69
CA VAL A 55 -3.75 -5.19 15.49
C VAL A 55 -3.01 -4.22 14.59
N LYS A 56 -3.74 -3.43 13.77
CA LYS A 56 -3.12 -2.48 12.83
C LYS A 56 -2.80 -1.15 13.51
N ARG A 57 -1.88 -1.17 14.44
CA ARG A 57 -1.24 -0.01 15.07
C ARG A 57 0.22 -0.34 15.39
N GLY A 58 1.02 0.68 15.67
CA GLY A 58 2.41 0.58 16.09
C GLY A 58 2.74 1.74 17.02
N VAL A 59 4.03 1.97 17.26
CA VAL A 59 4.52 3.11 18.06
C VAL A 59 4.21 4.44 17.38
N ASP A 60 4.17 5.52 18.15
CA ASP A 60 3.92 6.85 17.59
C ASP A 60 5.07 7.28 16.65
N ALA A 61 4.72 7.84 15.49
CA ALA A 61 5.72 8.34 14.55
C ALA A 61 6.61 9.45 15.16
N ARG A 62 6.10 10.21 16.13
CA ARG A 62 6.83 11.28 16.82
C ARG A 62 7.94 10.76 17.71
N GLU A 63 7.81 9.53 18.23
CA GLU A 63 8.83 8.92 19.10
C GLU A 63 10.15 8.63 18.41
N VAL A 64 10.20 8.69 17.08
CA VAL A 64 11.46 8.54 16.33
C VAL A 64 12.53 9.55 16.76
N VAL A 65 12.15 10.67 17.40
CA VAL A 65 13.10 11.65 17.97
C VAL A 65 13.92 11.08 19.14
N ASP A 66 13.40 10.06 19.82
CA ASP A 66 14.05 9.39 20.94
C ASP A 66 14.87 8.16 20.53
N SER A 67 14.96 7.86 19.24
CA SER A 67 15.68 6.73 18.70
C SER A 67 17.19 6.97 18.59
N ASP A 68 17.97 5.90 18.76
CA ASP A 68 19.41 5.89 18.50
C ASP A 68 19.73 5.22 17.14
N LEU A 69 18.83 4.33 16.67
CA LEU A 69 18.84 3.76 15.33
C LEU A 69 17.45 3.88 14.70
N ILE A 70 17.40 4.34 13.47
CA ILE A 70 16.17 4.45 12.68
C ILE A 70 16.35 3.60 11.42
N VAL A 71 15.49 2.59 11.25
CA VAL A 71 15.47 1.74 10.05
C VAL A 71 14.23 2.10 9.25
N VAL A 72 14.41 2.63 8.04
CA VAL A 72 13.33 2.82 7.07
C VAL A 72 13.41 1.68 6.06
N TRP A 73 12.43 0.81 6.06
CA TRP A 73 12.40 -0.39 5.22
C TRP A 73 11.23 -0.35 4.24
N GLY A 74 11.51 -0.30 2.94
CA GLY A 74 10.52 -0.25 1.87
C GLY A 74 9.68 1.02 1.85
N GLY A 75 10.30 2.17 2.15
CA GLY A 75 9.63 3.46 2.19
C GLY A 75 10.55 4.63 1.85
N ASN A 76 9.96 5.71 1.31
CA ASN A 76 10.68 6.92 0.92
C ASN A 76 10.09 8.18 1.59
N PRO A 77 10.31 8.39 2.91
CA PRO A 77 9.77 9.52 3.66
C PRO A 77 10.10 10.91 3.08
N VAL A 78 11.23 11.08 2.40
CA VAL A 78 11.56 12.36 1.72
C VAL A 78 10.49 12.75 0.70
N HIS A 79 9.87 11.77 0.02
CA HIS A 79 8.79 12.02 -0.92
C HIS A 79 7.39 11.92 -0.30
N THR A 80 7.18 10.97 0.63
CA THR A 80 5.83 10.55 1.01
C THR A 80 5.46 10.84 2.47
N GLN A 81 6.44 11.18 3.33
CA GLN A 81 6.24 11.43 4.77
C GLN A 81 7.21 12.52 5.26
N ILE A 82 7.09 13.71 4.72
CA ILE A 82 8.04 14.82 4.93
C ILE A 82 8.19 15.17 6.42
N ASN A 83 7.09 15.18 7.18
CA ASN A 83 7.13 15.43 8.63
C ASN A 83 7.92 14.34 9.38
N PHE A 84 7.83 13.09 8.96
CA PHE A 84 8.62 12.01 9.54
C PHE A 84 10.12 12.20 9.29
N MET A 85 10.50 12.64 8.07
CA MET A 85 11.89 13.01 7.79
C MET A 85 12.39 14.17 8.65
N HIS A 86 11.52 15.13 8.96
CA HIS A 86 11.89 16.22 9.88
C HIS A 86 12.27 15.66 11.26
N TRP A 87 11.50 14.73 11.80
CA TRP A 87 11.79 14.09 13.10
C TRP A 87 13.04 13.20 13.04
N ILE A 88 13.25 12.46 11.95
CA ILE A 88 14.51 11.71 11.72
C ILE A 88 15.71 12.65 11.78
N GLN A 89 15.65 13.78 11.09
CA GLN A 89 16.75 14.77 11.10
C GLN A 89 16.96 15.38 12.50
N LYS A 90 15.88 15.54 13.27
CA LYS A 90 15.98 15.97 14.67
C LYS A 90 16.71 14.93 15.53
N ALA A 91 16.34 13.65 15.44
CA ALA A 91 17.03 12.56 16.14
C ALA A 91 18.54 12.49 15.77
N LYS A 92 18.87 12.62 14.49
CA LYS A 92 20.28 12.65 14.03
C LYS A 92 21.05 13.81 14.64
N ARG A 93 20.49 15.02 14.70
CA ARG A 93 21.17 16.21 15.28
C ARG A 93 21.30 16.16 16.80
N GLU A 94 20.25 15.73 17.50
CA GLU A 94 20.17 15.86 18.96
C GLU A 94 20.71 14.62 19.69
N ARG A 95 20.65 13.45 19.05
CA ARG A 95 21.07 12.17 19.66
C ARG A 95 22.20 11.47 18.92
N GLY A 96 22.58 11.95 17.75
CA GLY A 96 23.52 11.21 16.89
C GLY A 96 22.92 9.92 16.29
N ALA A 97 21.60 9.84 16.21
CA ALA A 97 20.90 8.67 15.68
C ALA A 97 21.38 8.29 14.27
N ARG A 98 21.59 7.00 14.02
CA ARG A 98 21.94 6.49 12.70
C ARG A 98 20.68 6.18 11.90
N LEU A 99 20.72 6.46 10.59
CA LEU A 99 19.66 6.12 9.65
C LEU A 99 20.10 4.98 8.74
N VAL A 100 19.40 3.87 8.78
CA VAL A 100 19.51 2.77 7.81
C VAL A 100 18.31 2.81 6.88
N VAL A 101 18.54 2.68 5.58
CA VAL A 101 17.47 2.55 4.59
C VAL A 101 17.63 1.23 3.84
N ILE A 102 16.56 0.46 3.77
CA ILE A 102 16.48 -0.80 3.02
C ILE A 102 15.43 -0.59 1.93
N ASP A 103 15.90 -0.45 0.69
CA ASP A 103 15.07 -0.16 -0.48
C ASP A 103 15.81 -0.64 -1.74
N PRO A 104 15.15 -1.26 -2.72
CA PRO A 104 15.82 -1.85 -3.89
C PRO A 104 16.58 -0.83 -4.77
N TYR A 105 16.39 0.46 -4.56
CA TYR A 105 17.17 1.50 -5.24
C TYR A 105 17.48 2.67 -4.31
N ARG A 106 18.45 3.50 -4.70
CA ARG A 106 18.87 4.66 -3.92
C ARG A 106 17.88 5.81 -4.03
N THR A 107 16.83 5.74 -3.21
CA THR A 107 15.82 6.80 -3.08
C THR A 107 16.41 8.06 -2.46
N PRO A 108 15.77 9.24 -2.58
CA PRO A 108 16.17 10.45 -1.85
C PRO A 108 16.25 10.29 -0.32
N THR A 109 15.54 9.32 0.25
CA THR A 109 15.70 8.94 1.66
C THR A 109 17.00 8.14 1.87
N ALA A 110 17.31 7.21 0.97
CA ALA A 110 18.55 6.44 1.01
C ALA A 110 19.80 7.32 0.81
N GLU A 111 19.71 8.41 0.06
CA GLU A 111 20.79 9.41 -0.06
C GLU A 111 21.16 10.08 1.27
N LYS A 112 20.25 10.09 2.24
CA LYS A 112 20.44 10.67 3.58
C LYS A 112 20.81 9.62 4.63
N ALA A 113 20.85 8.35 4.23
CA ALA A 113 21.16 7.23 5.12
C ALA A 113 22.65 7.12 5.43
N ASP A 114 22.95 6.64 6.62
CA ASP A 114 24.31 6.26 7.02
C ASP A 114 24.68 4.85 6.49
N LEU A 115 23.65 4.02 6.23
CA LEU A 115 23.78 2.71 5.57
C LEU A 115 22.58 2.51 4.63
N HIS A 116 22.83 2.13 3.39
CA HIS A 116 21.80 1.74 2.42
C HIS A 116 22.03 0.28 2.00
N LEU A 117 21.01 -0.55 2.16
CA LEU A 117 20.96 -1.91 1.64
C LEU A 117 19.96 -1.95 0.49
N ALA A 118 20.41 -2.41 -0.68
CA ALA A 118 19.59 -2.52 -1.89
C ALA A 118 19.37 -4.00 -2.27
N PRO A 119 18.45 -4.73 -1.59
CA PRO A 119 18.15 -6.10 -1.95
C PRO A 119 17.39 -6.20 -3.27
N LEU A 120 17.41 -7.36 -3.91
CA LEU A 120 16.50 -7.66 -5.02
C LEU A 120 15.04 -7.53 -4.54
N PRO A 121 14.15 -6.96 -5.38
CA PRO A 121 12.73 -6.81 -5.01
C PRO A 121 12.06 -8.13 -4.62
N GLY A 122 11.30 -8.14 -3.52
CA GLY A 122 10.59 -9.31 -3.02
C GLY A 122 11.42 -10.28 -2.17
N THR A 123 12.62 -9.89 -1.74
CA THR A 123 13.52 -10.76 -0.94
C THR A 123 13.68 -10.31 0.50
N ASP A 124 12.87 -9.38 0.96
CA ASP A 124 12.88 -8.79 2.30
C ASP A 124 12.74 -9.84 3.41
N GLY A 125 11.92 -10.88 3.20
CA GLY A 125 11.75 -11.98 4.16
C GLY A 125 13.04 -12.75 4.39
N ALA A 126 13.84 -12.99 3.34
CA ALA A 126 15.14 -13.66 3.47
C ALA A 126 16.14 -12.80 4.26
N LEU A 127 16.20 -11.49 3.97
CA LEU A 127 17.03 -10.56 4.72
C LEU A 127 16.66 -10.54 6.20
N ALA A 128 15.37 -10.42 6.53
CA ALA A 128 14.89 -10.38 7.91
C ALA A 128 15.22 -11.67 8.67
N CYS A 129 15.05 -12.83 8.04
CA CYS A 129 15.40 -14.13 8.66
C CYS A 129 16.91 -14.26 8.95
N ALA A 130 17.76 -13.83 8.02
CA ALA A 130 19.20 -13.86 8.24
C ALA A 130 19.65 -12.84 9.31
N VAL A 131 19.01 -11.68 9.39
CA VAL A 131 19.23 -10.74 10.50
C VAL A 131 18.87 -11.42 11.83
N MET A 132 17.70 -12.07 11.93
CA MET A 132 17.30 -12.80 13.14
C MET A 132 18.25 -13.95 13.49
N HIS A 133 18.78 -14.67 12.50
CA HIS A 133 19.84 -15.65 12.70
C HIS A 133 21.05 -15.05 13.44
N VAL A 134 21.58 -13.93 12.94
CA VAL A 134 22.75 -13.28 13.57
C VAL A 134 22.41 -12.76 14.97
N LEU A 135 21.22 -12.16 15.16
CA LEU A 135 20.79 -11.66 16.46
C LEU A 135 20.73 -12.77 17.53
N LEU A 136 20.25 -13.94 17.15
CA LEU A 136 20.17 -15.11 18.04
C LEU A 136 21.56 -15.73 18.28
N ALA A 137 22.33 -15.91 17.24
CA ALA A 137 23.64 -16.56 17.32
C ALA A 137 24.69 -15.73 18.09
N GLU A 138 24.63 -14.40 17.98
CA GLU A 138 25.57 -13.49 18.63
C GLU A 138 25.06 -12.91 19.96
N GLY A 139 23.91 -13.39 20.47
CA GLY A 139 23.41 -13.04 21.81
C GLY A 139 22.75 -11.66 21.93
N TYR A 140 22.27 -11.07 20.82
CA TYR A 140 21.52 -9.81 20.83
C TYR A 140 20.02 -9.99 21.14
N ALA A 141 19.53 -11.22 21.21
CA ALA A 141 18.13 -11.50 21.52
C ALA A 141 17.83 -11.26 23.00
N ASP A 142 16.76 -10.50 23.28
CA ASP A 142 16.23 -10.33 24.64
C ASP A 142 15.39 -11.56 25.03
N ARG A 143 16.01 -12.51 25.71
CA ARG A 143 15.42 -13.80 26.07
C ARG A 143 14.27 -13.65 27.06
N ASP A 144 14.33 -12.68 27.98
CA ASP A 144 13.28 -12.42 28.96
C ASP A 144 12.05 -11.82 28.29
N TYR A 145 12.25 -10.89 27.36
CA TYR A 145 11.16 -10.32 26.55
C TYR A 145 10.50 -11.39 25.69
N LEU A 146 11.28 -12.21 24.99
CA LEU A 146 10.77 -13.30 24.17
C LEU A 146 9.90 -14.28 24.97
N ALA A 147 10.36 -14.71 26.14
CA ALA A 147 9.63 -15.62 27.00
C ALA A 147 8.31 -15.03 27.54
N LYS A 148 8.32 -13.74 27.86
CA LYS A 148 7.18 -13.05 28.47
C LYS A 148 6.12 -12.63 27.44
N HIS A 149 6.54 -12.05 26.32
CA HIS A 149 5.64 -11.32 25.43
C HIS A 149 5.37 -12.01 24.08
N THR A 150 5.96 -13.19 23.82
CA THR A 150 5.86 -13.85 22.52
C THR A 150 5.60 -15.36 22.66
N ASP A 151 5.31 -16.00 21.51
CA ASP A 151 5.25 -17.46 21.37
C ASP A 151 6.59 -18.07 20.91
N PHE A 152 7.70 -17.35 21.08
CA PHE A 152 9.03 -17.83 20.70
C PHE A 152 9.36 -19.17 21.36
N SER A 153 9.85 -20.12 20.57
CA SER A 153 10.07 -21.49 21.02
C SER A 153 11.39 -22.05 20.46
N PRO A 154 11.90 -23.18 21.01
CA PRO A 154 13.07 -23.85 20.45
C PRO A 154 12.90 -24.23 18.97
N ALA A 155 11.68 -24.51 18.50
CA ALA A 155 11.42 -24.79 17.09
C ALA A 155 11.62 -23.56 16.21
N VAL A 156 11.21 -22.36 16.66
CA VAL A 156 11.43 -21.09 16.00
C VAL A 156 12.94 -20.78 15.95
N GLU A 157 13.66 -21.00 17.04
CA GLU A 157 15.11 -20.79 17.09
C GLU A 157 15.86 -21.73 16.14
N ALA A 158 15.51 -23.02 16.14
CA ALA A 158 16.11 -24.01 15.22
C ALA A 158 15.84 -23.67 13.74
N HIS A 159 14.68 -23.09 13.44
CA HIS A 159 14.35 -22.62 12.10
C HIS A 159 15.28 -21.47 11.68
N PHE A 160 15.45 -20.45 12.52
CA PHE A 160 16.36 -19.34 12.21
C PHE A 160 17.83 -19.76 12.14
N ALA A 161 18.26 -20.79 12.89
CA ALA A 161 19.60 -21.30 12.80
C ALA A 161 20.02 -21.75 11.38
N GLN A 162 19.04 -22.10 10.53
CA GLN A 162 19.25 -22.48 9.14
C GLN A 162 19.18 -21.31 8.14
N ARG A 163 18.81 -20.13 8.57
CA ARG A 163 18.63 -18.93 7.72
C ARG A 163 19.86 -18.03 7.80
N THR A 164 21.02 -18.59 7.41
CA THR A 164 22.33 -17.93 7.53
C THR A 164 22.45 -16.70 6.60
N PRO A 165 23.41 -15.79 6.87
CA PRO A 165 23.71 -14.69 5.94
C PRO A 165 24.06 -15.15 4.53
N GLU A 166 24.72 -16.31 4.36
CA GLU A 166 25.07 -16.88 3.06
C GLU A 166 23.80 -17.35 2.31
N TRP A 167 22.87 -18.00 3.02
CA TRP A 167 21.57 -18.36 2.45
C TRP A 167 20.82 -17.13 1.94
N ALA A 168 20.74 -16.07 2.74
CA ALA A 168 20.06 -14.85 2.35
C ALA A 168 20.80 -14.10 1.23
N ALA A 169 22.14 -14.11 1.22
CA ALA A 169 22.94 -13.48 0.17
C ALA A 169 22.62 -14.05 -1.22
N ALA A 170 22.43 -15.37 -1.32
CA ALA A 170 22.05 -16.04 -2.56
C ALA A 170 20.65 -15.62 -3.07
N ILE A 171 19.76 -15.17 -2.19
CA ILE A 171 18.39 -14.75 -2.51
C ILE A 171 18.32 -13.25 -2.76
N THR A 172 18.97 -12.45 -1.90
CA THR A 172 18.83 -10.99 -1.86
C THR A 172 19.77 -10.24 -2.80
N GLY A 173 20.87 -10.88 -3.21
CA GLY A 173 21.96 -10.22 -3.93
C GLY A 173 22.86 -9.33 -3.05
N LEU A 174 22.58 -9.24 -1.74
CA LEU A 174 23.46 -8.57 -0.77
C LEU A 174 24.61 -9.51 -0.38
N SER A 175 25.77 -8.94 -0.01
CA SER A 175 26.84 -9.76 0.54
C SER A 175 26.53 -10.21 1.98
N PRO A 176 27.03 -11.38 2.43
CA PRO A 176 26.90 -11.79 3.82
C PRO A 176 27.42 -10.74 4.82
N ALA A 177 28.50 -10.04 4.46
CA ALA A 177 29.08 -8.99 5.28
C ALA A 177 28.12 -7.82 5.52
N GLN A 178 27.39 -7.36 4.49
CA GLN A 178 26.38 -6.31 4.62
C GLN A 178 25.24 -6.74 5.54
N ILE A 179 24.80 -8.00 5.43
CA ILE A 179 23.74 -8.56 6.27
C ILE A 179 24.16 -8.59 7.74
N VAL A 180 25.38 -9.08 8.01
CA VAL A 180 25.97 -9.16 9.37
C VAL A 180 26.18 -7.76 9.95
N GLU A 181 26.71 -6.81 9.15
CA GLU A 181 26.89 -5.42 9.58
C GLU A 181 25.58 -4.80 10.06
N PHE A 182 24.53 -4.94 9.26
CA PHE A 182 23.21 -4.43 9.63
C PHE A 182 22.64 -5.14 10.87
N ALA A 183 22.75 -6.46 10.94
CA ALA A 183 22.25 -7.24 12.06
C ALA A 183 22.93 -6.84 13.38
N ARG A 184 24.25 -6.68 13.39
CA ARG A 184 25.01 -6.23 14.57
C ARG A 184 24.64 -4.81 14.98
N LEU A 185 24.50 -3.89 14.01
CA LEU A 185 24.07 -2.53 14.27
C LEU A 185 22.67 -2.51 14.92
N TYR A 186 21.73 -3.29 14.38
CA TYR A 186 20.36 -3.39 14.89
C TYR A 186 20.35 -4.03 16.30
N GLY A 187 21.08 -5.13 16.50
CA GLY A 187 21.15 -5.86 17.76
C GLY A 187 21.82 -5.08 18.89
N ALA A 188 22.85 -4.29 18.58
CA ALA A 188 23.55 -3.47 19.57
C ALA A 188 22.77 -2.23 20.01
N THR A 189 21.62 -1.91 19.37
CA THR A 189 20.90 -0.67 19.63
C THR A 189 19.50 -0.95 20.19
N GLN A 190 19.28 -0.69 21.47
CA GLN A 190 18.00 -0.93 22.16
C GLN A 190 16.88 -0.02 21.61
N ARG A 191 17.16 1.28 21.42
CA ARG A 191 16.20 2.27 20.90
C ARG A 191 16.24 2.26 19.36
N SER A 192 15.87 1.12 18.79
CA SER A 192 15.78 0.93 17.34
C SER A 192 14.35 1.08 16.86
N TYR A 193 14.09 2.15 16.11
CA TYR A 193 12.79 2.43 15.49
C TYR A 193 12.72 1.82 14.10
N LEU A 194 11.80 0.91 13.87
CA LEU A 194 11.57 0.29 12.58
C LEU A 194 10.35 0.92 11.88
N ARG A 195 10.58 1.76 10.88
CA ARG A 195 9.54 2.30 10.00
C ARG A 195 9.37 1.40 8.79
N VAL A 196 8.33 0.58 8.79
CA VAL A 196 8.00 -0.31 7.67
C VAL A 196 7.12 0.43 6.66
N GLY A 197 7.59 0.53 5.43
CA GLY A 197 6.91 1.24 4.36
C GLY A 197 5.95 0.37 3.54
N TYR A 198 5.30 0.99 2.55
CA TYR A 198 4.34 0.29 1.68
C TYR A 198 4.99 -0.44 0.49
N GLY A 199 6.33 -0.48 0.40
CA GLY A 199 7.04 -1.37 -0.52
C GLY A 199 6.64 -2.84 -0.37
N PHE A 200 6.41 -3.28 0.87
CA PHE A 200 5.90 -4.62 1.18
C PHE A 200 4.52 -4.93 0.57
N THR A 201 3.72 -3.92 0.32
CA THR A 201 2.40 -4.10 -0.29
C THR A 201 2.46 -4.20 -1.82
N ARG A 202 3.64 -4.30 -2.40
CA ARG A 202 3.87 -4.32 -3.86
C ARG A 202 4.46 -5.64 -4.36
N GLN A 203 4.58 -6.64 -3.48
CA GLN A 203 5.15 -7.96 -3.77
C GLN A 203 4.11 -9.06 -3.50
N ARG A 204 4.12 -10.14 -4.27
CA ARG A 204 3.21 -11.30 -4.05
C ARG A 204 3.40 -11.96 -2.71
N ASN A 205 4.63 -11.97 -2.20
CA ASN A 205 5.00 -12.50 -0.89
C ASN A 205 5.04 -11.42 0.22
N GLY A 206 4.43 -10.26 -0.02
CA GLY A 206 4.49 -9.12 0.90
C GLY A 206 4.04 -9.43 2.33
N SER A 207 3.05 -10.31 2.51
CA SER A 207 2.61 -10.72 3.86
C SER A 207 3.64 -11.58 4.58
N ALA A 208 4.30 -12.51 3.90
CA ALA A 208 5.37 -13.31 4.49
C ALA A 208 6.58 -12.41 4.88
N ALA A 209 6.97 -11.52 3.98
CA ALA A 209 8.04 -10.55 4.24
C ALA A 209 7.69 -9.59 5.39
N MET A 210 6.47 -9.06 5.44
CA MET A 210 5.99 -8.20 6.52
C MET A 210 6.01 -8.92 7.86
N HIS A 211 5.54 -10.17 7.91
CA HIS A 211 5.59 -10.97 9.13
C HIS A 211 7.03 -11.15 9.60
N ALA A 212 7.95 -11.57 8.72
CA ALA A 212 9.36 -11.75 9.07
C ALA A 212 10.02 -10.46 9.60
N VAL A 213 9.77 -9.32 8.94
CA VAL A 213 10.33 -8.03 9.37
C VAL A 213 9.73 -7.55 10.70
N SER A 214 8.43 -7.79 10.94
CA SER A 214 7.77 -7.42 12.20
C SER A 214 8.30 -8.19 13.42
N CYS A 215 8.97 -9.33 13.22
CA CYS A 215 9.61 -10.10 14.29
C CYS A 215 10.87 -9.44 14.86
N LEU A 216 11.55 -8.58 14.11
CA LEU A 216 12.84 -7.99 14.52
C LEU A 216 12.78 -7.25 15.87
N PRO A 217 11.83 -6.30 16.11
CA PRO A 217 11.73 -5.62 17.40
C PRO A 217 11.28 -6.56 18.54
N ALA A 218 10.64 -7.70 18.22
CA ALA A 218 10.33 -8.71 19.23
C ALA A 218 11.57 -9.52 19.63
N ILE A 219 12.47 -9.86 18.69
CA ILE A 219 13.75 -10.54 18.99
C ILE A 219 14.61 -9.72 19.94
N THR A 220 14.75 -8.41 19.69
CA THR A 220 15.64 -7.52 20.47
C THR A 220 14.95 -6.90 21.68
N GLY A 221 13.62 -7.10 21.88
CA GLY A 221 12.86 -6.43 22.91
C GLY A 221 12.75 -4.91 22.72
N ALA A 222 12.95 -4.39 21.50
CA ALA A 222 12.95 -2.95 21.21
C ALA A 222 11.61 -2.26 21.55
N TRP A 223 10.52 -3.00 21.62
CA TRP A 223 9.22 -2.51 22.07
C TRP A 223 9.21 -1.96 23.51
N GLN A 224 10.19 -2.30 24.34
CA GLN A 224 10.27 -1.85 25.74
C GLN A 224 10.76 -0.41 25.90
N TYR A 225 11.31 0.18 24.84
CA TYR A 225 12.04 1.45 24.95
C TYR A 225 11.36 2.58 24.18
N PRO A 226 11.27 3.80 24.76
CA PRO A 226 10.90 4.99 23.98
C PRO A 226 11.84 5.17 22.78
N GLY A 227 11.28 5.42 21.61
CA GLY A 227 12.05 5.49 20.37
C GLY A 227 12.47 4.12 19.80
N GLY A 228 11.97 3.01 20.37
CA GLY A 228 12.09 1.66 19.84
C GLY A 228 10.79 1.14 19.26
N GLY A 229 10.78 -0.13 18.84
CA GLY A 229 9.59 -0.80 18.29
C GLY A 229 9.39 -0.57 16.80
N ALA A 230 8.16 -0.71 16.31
CA ALA A 230 7.88 -0.62 14.88
C ALA A 230 6.58 0.12 14.55
N LEU A 231 6.56 0.76 13.37
CA LEU A 231 5.38 1.39 12.79
C LEU A 231 5.22 0.97 11.32
N PHE A 232 4.10 0.28 11.02
CA PHE A 232 3.61 0.08 9.65
C PHE A 232 2.44 1.02 9.37
N GLY A 233 1.37 1.00 10.18
CA GLY A 233 0.23 1.86 10.02
C GLY A 233 -0.63 1.97 11.27
N GLN A 234 -1.38 3.09 11.38
CA GLN A 234 -2.19 3.45 12.54
C GLN A 234 -3.70 3.33 12.33
N SER A 235 -4.17 2.69 11.24
CA SER A 235 -5.61 2.69 10.92
C SER A 235 -6.51 1.99 11.95
N GLY A 236 -5.96 1.09 12.76
CA GLY A 236 -6.65 0.43 13.86
C GLY A 236 -6.70 1.23 15.16
N LEU A 237 -6.11 2.44 15.19
CA LEU A 237 -6.03 3.27 16.39
C LEU A 237 -7.33 4.03 16.68
N TYR A 238 -8.01 4.49 15.63
CA TYR A 238 -9.06 5.52 15.76
C TYR A 238 -10.38 5.01 16.35
N GLY A 239 -10.68 3.72 16.24
CA GLY A 239 -11.89 3.12 16.81
C GLY A 239 -13.18 3.79 16.30
N LEU A 240 -13.28 4.06 15.00
CA LEU A 240 -14.45 4.70 14.40
C LEU A 240 -15.54 3.68 14.08
N GLU A 241 -16.77 3.93 14.55
CA GLU A 241 -17.97 3.20 14.16
C GLU A 241 -18.43 3.68 12.78
N ARG A 242 -18.45 2.78 11.78
CA ARG A 242 -18.72 3.13 10.37
C ARG A 242 -19.84 2.33 9.74
N ARG A 243 -20.52 1.46 10.49
CA ARG A 243 -21.55 0.58 9.94
C ARG A 243 -22.67 1.39 9.29
N PHE A 244 -23.13 2.46 9.97
CA PHE A 244 -24.12 3.40 9.41
C PHE A 244 -23.59 4.11 8.16
N LEU A 245 -22.35 4.58 8.19
CA LEU A 245 -21.72 5.26 7.04
C LEU A 245 -21.60 4.35 5.82
N HIS A 246 -21.33 3.06 6.03
CA HIS A 246 -21.18 2.06 4.97
C HIS A 246 -22.50 1.40 4.55
N GLY A 247 -23.62 1.63 5.30
CA GLY A 247 -24.90 0.96 5.07
C GLY A 247 -24.95 -0.50 5.55
N GLU A 248 -24.01 -0.89 6.43
CA GLU A 248 -23.91 -2.25 6.97
C GLU A 248 -24.94 -2.54 8.08
N ASP A 249 -25.65 -1.52 8.54
CA ASP A 249 -26.77 -1.59 9.48
C ASP A 249 -28.12 -1.87 8.79
N ALA A 250 -28.19 -1.78 7.46
CA ALA A 250 -29.36 -2.10 6.66
C ALA A 250 -29.39 -3.57 6.22
N PRO A 251 -30.55 -4.10 5.78
CA PRO A 251 -30.60 -5.38 5.10
C PRO A 251 -29.61 -5.41 3.93
N ASN A 252 -28.77 -6.43 3.93
CA ASN A 252 -27.66 -6.57 3.00
C ASN A 252 -27.88 -7.84 2.15
N PRO A 253 -28.49 -7.70 0.94
CA PRO A 253 -28.73 -8.86 0.08
C PRO A 253 -27.42 -9.58 -0.25
N PRO A 254 -27.42 -10.92 -0.34
CA PRO A 254 -26.27 -11.66 -0.83
C PRO A 254 -25.86 -11.14 -2.21
N ALA A 255 -24.56 -10.89 -2.40
CA ALA A 255 -24.01 -10.49 -3.67
C ALA A 255 -22.57 -10.99 -3.77
N ARG A 256 -22.14 -11.30 -5.00
CA ARG A 256 -20.76 -11.71 -5.28
C ARG A 256 -19.78 -10.57 -4.95
N THR A 257 -18.52 -10.93 -4.74
CA THR A 257 -17.42 -9.98 -4.52
C THR A 257 -16.41 -10.07 -5.66
N LEU A 258 -16.21 -8.96 -6.37
CA LEU A 258 -15.25 -8.83 -7.46
C LEU A 258 -13.96 -8.18 -6.93
N ASP A 259 -12.81 -8.68 -7.39
CA ASP A 259 -11.52 -8.14 -6.99
C ASP A 259 -11.13 -6.97 -7.91
N MET A 260 -10.91 -5.79 -7.34
CA MET A 260 -10.59 -4.60 -8.11
C MET A 260 -9.27 -4.72 -8.88
N SER A 261 -8.32 -5.54 -8.41
CA SER A 261 -7.05 -5.77 -9.12
C SER A 261 -7.20 -6.65 -10.36
N ARG A 262 -8.35 -7.33 -10.49
CA ARG A 262 -8.71 -8.20 -11.60
C ARG A 262 -9.64 -7.53 -12.62
N LEU A 263 -9.71 -6.19 -12.63
CA LEU A 263 -10.67 -5.46 -13.46
C LEU A 263 -10.66 -5.90 -14.93
N GLY A 264 -9.48 -6.03 -15.57
CA GLY A 264 -9.39 -6.49 -16.96
C GLY A 264 -9.99 -7.88 -17.19
N ALA A 265 -9.72 -8.83 -16.29
CA ALA A 265 -10.25 -10.19 -16.34
C ALA A 265 -11.77 -10.24 -16.09
N VAL A 266 -12.26 -9.45 -15.11
CA VAL A 266 -13.70 -9.32 -14.83
C VAL A 266 -14.44 -8.75 -16.04
N LEU A 267 -13.92 -7.69 -16.65
CA LEU A 267 -14.53 -7.09 -17.84
C LEU A 267 -14.43 -8.00 -19.05
N ALA A 268 -13.38 -8.82 -19.18
CA ALA A 268 -13.28 -9.85 -20.22
C ALA A 268 -14.22 -11.05 -20.01
N GLY A 269 -14.95 -11.11 -18.89
CA GLY A 269 -15.91 -12.18 -18.65
C GLY A 269 -15.30 -13.48 -18.12
N GLU A 270 -14.09 -13.42 -17.51
CA GLU A 270 -13.44 -14.64 -17.00
C GLU A 270 -14.26 -15.29 -15.89
N LYS A 271 -14.62 -16.55 -16.08
CA LYS A 271 -15.46 -17.33 -15.14
C LYS A 271 -14.82 -17.45 -13.75
N ARG A 272 -13.49 -17.52 -13.68
CA ARG A 272 -12.74 -17.54 -12.42
C ARG A 272 -13.07 -16.33 -11.51
N ASP A 273 -13.25 -15.15 -12.14
CA ASP A 273 -13.47 -13.89 -11.43
C ASP A 273 -14.96 -13.56 -11.28
N LEU A 274 -15.79 -13.94 -12.24
CA LEU A 274 -17.24 -13.73 -12.20
C LEU A 274 -18.00 -14.78 -11.38
N GLY A 275 -17.45 -15.99 -11.21
CA GLY A 275 -18.19 -17.15 -10.70
C GLY A 275 -19.38 -17.50 -11.60
N ASP A 276 -20.53 -17.80 -11.01
CA ASP A 276 -21.78 -18.06 -11.73
C ASP A 276 -22.64 -16.80 -11.93
N GLY A 277 -22.12 -15.63 -11.55
CA GLY A 277 -22.83 -14.36 -11.70
C GLY A 277 -22.80 -13.82 -13.13
N PRO A 278 -23.66 -12.82 -13.45
CA PRO A 278 -23.76 -12.23 -14.78
C PRO A 278 -22.50 -11.45 -15.17
N PRO A 279 -22.23 -11.22 -16.46
CA PRO A 279 -21.25 -10.23 -16.89
C PRO A 279 -21.54 -8.85 -16.31
N VAL A 280 -20.47 -8.07 -16.08
CA VAL A 280 -20.62 -6.65 -15.69
C VAL A 280 -21.09 -5.88 -16.92
N SER A 281 -22.26 -5.23 -16.83
CA SER A 281 -22.86 -4.41 -17.87
C SER A 281 -22.97 -2.92 -17.50
N LEU A 282 -22.75 -2.58 -16.21
CA LEU A 282 -22.65 -1.20 -15.74
C LEU A 282 -21.50 -1.07 -14.75
N LEU A 283 -20.58 -0.15 -15.04
CA LEU A 283 -19.45 0.20 -14.20
C LEU A 283 -19.63 1.66 -13.74
N LEU A 284 -19.78 1.87 -12.43
CA LEU A 284 -19.81 3.22 -11.85
C LEU A 284 -18.49 3.47 -11.12
N VAL A 285 -17.69 4.40 -11.66
CA VAL A 285 -16.33 4.67 -11.18
C VAL A 285 -16.28 5.94 -10.34
N GLN A 286 -15.74 5.84 -9.11
CA GLN A 286 -15.47 6.99 -8.23
C GLN A 286 -14.11 6.85 -7.54
N ASN A 287 -13.43 7.99 -7.33
CA ASN A 287 -12.20 8.06 -6.52
C ASN A 287 -11.04 7.20 -7.03
N THR A 288 -11.00 6.87 -8.32
CA THR A 288 -9.93 6.04 -8.90
C THR A 288 -9.86 6.22 -10.41
N ASN A 289 -8.67 5.98 -10.99
CA ASN A 289 -8.40 6.06 -12.43
C ASN A 289 -7.87 4.69 -12.93
N PRO A 290 -8.76 3.67 -13.06
CA PRO A 290 -8.34 2.30 -13.34
C PRO A 290 -7.63 2.09 -14.68
N ALA A 291 -7.89 2.90 -15.71
CA ALA A 291 -7.18 2.81 -16.99
C ALA A 291 -5.66 3.08 -16.86
N VAL A 292 -5.23 3.71 -15.75
CA VAL A 292 -3.81 3.96 -15.43
C VAL A 292 -3.34 3.06 -14.30
N VAL A 293 -4.12 2.92 -13.21
CA VAL A 293 -3.63 2.26 -11.98
C VAL A 293 -3.83 0.74 -11.97
N ALA A 294 -4.80 0.20 -12.69
CA ALA A 294 -5.04 -1.23 -12.66
C ALA A 294 -3.94 -2.01 -13.42
N PRO A 295 -3.52 -3.19 -12.91
CA PRO A 295 -2.60 -4.06 -13.64
C PRO A 295 -3.21 -4.57 -14.94
N GLU A 296 -2.37 -5.01 -15.88
CA GLU A 296 -2.78 -5.40 -17.23
C GLU A 296 -3.63 -4.31 -17.92
N SER A 297 -3.14 -3.06 -17.86
CA SER A 297 -3.92 -1.88 -18.31
C SER A 297 -4.38 -1.96 -19.77
N GLY A 298 -3.74 -2.74 -20.64
CA GLY A 298 -4.21 -3.05 -21.98
C GLY A 298 -5.58 -3.76 -21.96
N ARG A 299 -5.69 -4.84 -21.19
CA ARG A 299 -6.96 -5.59 -20.99
C ARG A 299 -8.05 -4.75 -20.32
N VAL A 300 -7.64 -3.88 -19.38
CA VAL A 300 -8.58 -2.93 -18.75
C VAL A 300 -9.16 -1.99 -19.81
N ARG A 301 -8.30 -1.44 -20.68
CA ARG A 301 -8.74 -0.56 -21.76
C ARG A 301 -9.68 -1.29 -22.74
N GLU A 302 -9.34 -2.50 -23.15
CA GLU A 302 -10.21 -3.33 -23.99
C GLU A 302 -11.57 -3.57 -23.34
N GLY A 303 -11.57 -3.89 -22.04
CA GLY A 303 -12.80 -4.10 -21.29
C GLY A 303 -13.67 -2.86 -21.16
N LEU A 304 -13.08 -1.66 -20.98
CA LEU A 304 -13.80 -0.40 -20.92
C LEU A 304 -14.38 0.04 -22.26
N LEU A 305 -13.86 -0.46 -23.39
CA LEU A 305 -14.32 -0.17 -24.74
C LEU A 305 -15.39 -1.15 -25.24
N ARG A 306 -15.86 -2.09 -24.42
CA ARG A 306 -16.92 -3.02 -24.80
C ARG A 306 -18.24 -2.27 -25.06
N GLU A 307 -18.89 -2.57 -26.17
CA GLU A 307 -20.18 -1.94 -26.56
C GLU A 307 -21.35 -2.32 -25.64
N ASP A 308 -21.26 -3.47 -24.93
CA ASP A 308 -22.28 -3.96 -23.99
C ASP A 308 -22.02 -3.53 -22.52
N LEU A 309 -20.99 -2.70 -22.28
CA LEU A 309 -20.67 -2.11 -20.98
C LEU A 309 -21.02 -0.62 -20.97
N PHE A 310 -21.90 -0.19 -20.08
CA PHE A 310 -22.10 1.23 -19.80
C PHE A 310 -21.16 1.67 -18.65
N THR A 311 -20.26 2.61 -18.93
CA THR A 311 -19.32 3.15 -17.94
C THR A 311 -19.68 4.59 -17.59
N CYS A 312 -19.98 4.83 -16.31
CA CYS A 312 -20.18 6.17 -15.74
C CYS A 312 -19.00 6.51 -14.82
N VAL A 313 -18.35 7.64 -15.05
CA VAL A 313 -17.22 8.11 -14.25
C VAL A 313 -17.57 9.43 -13.58
N HIS A 314 -17.48 9.48 -12.25
CA HIS A 314 -17.63 10.69 -11.45
C HIS A 314 -16.25 11.15 -10.99
N GLU A 315 -15.69 12.19 -11.63
CA GLU A 315 -14.27 12.53 -11.54
C GLU A 315 -14.03 14.05 -11.56
N GLN A 316 -12.90 14.45 -10.99
CA GLN A 316 -12.47 15.87 -10.92
C GLN A 316 -11.81 16.35 -12.23
N PHE A 317 -11.19 15.44 -12.97
CA PHE A 317 -10.46 15.71 -14.22
C PHE A 317 -10.89 14.75 -15.31
N LEU A 318 -10.69 15.14 -16.57
CA LEU A 318 -10.86 14.23 -17.70
C LEU A 318 -9.67 13.27 -17.80
N THR A 319 -9.63 12.32 -16.85
CA THR A 319 -8.57 11.29 -16.73
C THR A 319 -8.63 10.28 -17.88
N ASP A 320 -7.62 9.41 -17.97
CA ASP A 320 -7.61 8.35 -18.99
C ASP A 320 -8.84 7.43 -18.88
N THR A 321 -9.34 7.16 -17.67
CA THR A 321 -10.58 6.40 -17.47
C THR A 321 -11.80 7.21 -17.93
N ALA A 322 -11.85 8.50 -17.59
CA ALA A 322 -12.97 9.36 -17.99
C ALA A 322 -13.07 9.51 -19.51
N LYS A 323 -11.94 9.54 -20.23
CA LYS A 323 -11.89 9.58 -21.70
C LYS A 323 -12.47 8.32 -22.38
N LEU A 324 -12.59 7.21 -21.66
CA LEU A 324 -13.12 5.93 -22.14
C LEU A 324 -14.57 5.67 -21.67
N ALA A 325 -15.16 6.61 -20.93
CA ALA A 325 -16.50 6.44 -20.35
C ALA A 325 -17.61 6.93 -21.29
N ASP A 326 -18.79 6.32 -21.17
CA ASP A 326 -20.02 6.75 -21.86
C ASP A 326 -20.60 8.01 -21.22
N LEU A 327 -20.41 8.17 -19.90
CA LEU A 327 -20.91 9.32 -19.15
C LEU A 327 -19.84 9.80 -18.15
N VAL A 328 -19.52 11.09 -18.22
CA VAL A 328 -18.62 11.73 -17.24
C VAL A 328 -19.41 12.78 -16.45
N LEU A 329 -19.35 12.70 -15.14
CA LEU A 329 -20.00 13.62 -14.22
C LEU A 329 -18.93 14.37 -13.41
N PRO A 330 -19.04 15.71 -13.24
CA PRO A 330 -18.03 16.48 -12.54
C PRO A 330 -18.13 16.30 -11.01
N ALA A 331 -17.01 15.96 -10.40
CA ALA A 331 -16.87 15.77 -8.96
C ALA A 331 -16.17 16.96 -8.28
N THR A 332 -16.46 17.18 -7.00
CA THR A 332 -15.79 18.19 -6.18
C THR A 332 -14.40 17.74 -5.73
N THR A 333 -13.51 18.72 -5.55
CA THR A 333 -12.22 18.54 -4.86
C THR A 333 -12.40 18.59 -3.34
N PHE A 334 -11.34 18.23 -2.59
CA PHE A 334 -11.35 18.28 -1.11
C PHE A 334 -11.54 19.68 -0.52
N LEU A 335 -11.34 20.74 -1.29
CA LEU A 335 -11.60 22.12 -0.87
C LEU A 335 -13.08 22.51 -0.98
N GLU A 336 -13.89 21.73 -1.66
CA GLU A 336 -15.26 22.04 -2.07
C GLU A 336 -16.32 21.19 -1.34
N HIS A 337 -15.89 20.31 -0.41
CA HIS A 337 -16.80 19.47 0.37
C HIS A 337 -16.31 19.22 1.79
N ASP A 338 -17.27 18.90 2.66
CA ASP A 338 -16.98 18.49 4.04
C ASP A 338 -16.54 17.03 4.10
N ASP A 339 -15.61 16.70 5.03
CA ASP A 339 -15.20 15.32 5.27
C ASP A 339 -14.53 15.11 6.63
N LEU A 340 -14.23 13.84 6.97
CA LEU A 340 -13.49 13.39 8.15
C LEU A 340 -12.24 12.65 7.71
N TYR A 341 -11.09 12.99 8.27
CA TYR A 341 -9.80 12.44 7.91
C TYR A 341 -9.11 11.73 9.06
N GLN A 342 -8.60 10.55 8.77
CA GLN A 342 -7.65 9.80 9.59
C GLN A 342 -6.42 9.46 8.75
N ALA A 343 -5.30 9.09 9.38
CA ALA A 343 -4.09 8.71 8.65
C ALA A 343 -3.49 7.39 9.11
N SER A 344 -2.64 6.81 8.27
CA SER A 344 -1.84 5.63 8.63
C SER A 344 -0.47 6.00 9.22
N GLY A 345 -0.02 7.24 9.07
CA GLY A 345 1.33 7.68 9.48
C GLY A 345 1.37 8.59 10.70
N HIS A 346 0.21 8.95 11.26
CA HIS A 346 0.11 9.75 12.48
C HIS A 346 -1.15 9.37 13.27
N THR A 347 -1.38 10.02 14.41
CA THR A 347 -2.45 9.68 15.37
C THR A 347 -3.61 10.68 15.39
N PHE A 348 -3.56 11.71 14.55
CA PHE A 348 -4.57 12.78 14.54
C PHE A 348 -5.79 12.44 13.72
N LEU A 349 -6.96 12.71 14.31
CA LEU A 349 -8.27 12.71 13.64
C LEU A 349 -8.68 14.17 13.39
N GLN A 350 -9.10 14.49 12.16
CA GLN A 350 -9.39 15.86 11.74
C GLN A 350 -10.66 15.92 10.90
N THR A 351 -11.43 17.00 11.08
CA THR A 351 -12.53 17.36 10.17
C THR A 351 -12.07 18.41 9.17
N ALA A 352 -12.68 18.41 8.01
CA ALA A 352 -12.54 19.48 7.02
C ALA A 352 -13.91 20.00 6.61
N ARG A 353 -14.05 21.33 6.55
CA ARG A 353 -15.19 22.03 5.95
C ARG A 353 -14.85 22.46 4.53
N ALA A 354 -15.84 22.55 3.68
CA ALA A 354 -15.69 23.19 2.39
C ALA A 354 -15.19 24.63 2.57
N LEU A 355 -14.10 24.98 1.89
CA LEU A 355 -13.48 26.31 1.94
C LEU A 355 -13.93 27.22 0.79
N ILE A 356 -14.32 26.61 -0.33
CA ILE A 356 -14.80 27.29 -1.52
C ILE A 356 -16.06 26.58 -2.05
N PRO A 357 -16.97 27.29 -2.74
CA PRO A 357 -18.13 26.66 -3.36
C PRO A 357 -17.71 25.74 -4.51
N ALA A 358 -18.46 24.66 -4.70
CA ALA A 358 -18.28 23.78 -5.87
C ALA A 358 -18.54 24.55 -7.18
N PRO A 359 -17.64 24.47 -8.18
CA PRO A 359 -17.82 25.18 -9.44
C PRO A 359 -18.87 24.49 -10.32
N GLY A 360 -19.66 25.29 -11.05
CA GLY A 360 -20.62 24.80 -12.05
C GLY A 360 -21.55 23.69 -11.54
N GLU A 361 -21.56 22.56 -12.22
CA GLU A 361 -22.40 21.41 -11.88
C GLU A 361 -21.68 20.35 -11.04
N CYS A 362 -20.49 20.63 -10.51
CA CYS A 362 -19.77 19.70 -9.65
C CYS A 362 -20.59 19.30 -8.43
N ARG A 363 -20.59 18.02 -8.10
CA ARG A 363 -21.27 17.45 -6.93
C ARG A 363 -20.27 16.64 -6.11
N SER A 364 -20.40 16.72 -4.78
CA SER A 364 -19.68 15.79 -3.92
C SER A 364 -20.21 14.36 -4.09
N ASN A 365 -19.39 13.38 -3.74
CA ASN A 365 -19.82 11.97 -3.84
C ASN A 365 -21.08 11.72 -3.01
N GLN A 366 -21.16 12.29 -1.79
CA GLN A 366 -22.34 12.16 -0.94
C GLN A 366 -23.59 12.73 -1.60
N VAL A 367 -23.51 13.92 -2.20
CA VAL A 367 -24.66 14.57 -2.87
C VAL A 367 -25.07 13.77 -4.12
N PHE A 368 -24.12 13.41 -4.98
CA PHE A 368 -24.41 12.63 -6.19
C PHE A 368 -25.06 11.29 -5.86
N ILE A 369 -24.48 10.53 -4.92
CA ILE A 369 -24.98 9.20 -4.54
C ILE A 369 -26.31 9.30 -3.80
N GLY A 370 -26.53 10.31 -2.95
CA GLY A 370 -27.82 10.54 -2.31
C GLY A 370 -28.94 10.82 -3.33
N GLN A 371 -28.67 11.65 -4.34
CA GLN A 371 -29.61 11.91 -5.43
C GLN A 371 -29.86 10.68 -6.32
N LEU A 372 -28.85 9.89 -6.60
CA LEU A 372 -28.99 8.63 -7.36
C LEU A 372 -29.80 7.61 -6.56
N ALA A 373 -29.50 7.44 -5.27
CA ALA A 373 -30.26 6.56 -4.37
C ALA A 373 -31.75 6.90 -4.33
N ALA A 374 -32.08 8.18 -4.22
CA ALA A 374 -33.47 8.64 -4.25
C ALA A 374 -34.20 8.27 -5.56
N ARG A 375 -33.53 8.41 -6.71
CA ARG A 375 -34.09 8.01 -8.02
C ARG A 375 -34.23 6.50 -8.17
N LEU A 376 -33.38 5.73 -7.49
CA LEU A 376 -33.42 4.26 -7.48
C LEU A 376 -34.38 3.70 -6.41
N GLY A 377 -35.04 4.57 -5.62
CA GLY A 377 -35.95 4.18 -4.54
C GLY A 377 -35.23 3.53 -3.35
N GLN A 378 -33.95 3.80 -3.15
CA GLN A 378 -33.19 3.29 -2.01
C GLN A 378 -33.43 4.14 -0.77
N ALA A 379 -33.76 3.51 0.36
CA ALA A 379 -34.31 4.19 1.54
C ALA A 379 -33.39 4.30 2.75
N HIS A 380 -32.07 4.03 2.61
CA HIS A 380 -31.16 4.13 3.74
C HIS A 380 -31.02 5.59 4.23
N PRO A 381 -31.17 5.88 5.56
CA PRO A 381 -31.22 7.26 6.07
C PRO A 381 -29.98 8.11 5.74
N ALA A 382 -28.80 7.51 5.65
CA ALA A 382 -27.56 8.21 5.32
C ALA A 382 -27.55 8.85 3.91
N PHE A 383 -28.47 8.48 3.02
CA PHE A 383 -28.59 9.13 1.71
C PHE A 383 -29.20 10.53 1.78
N ALA A 384 -30.02 10.77 2.80
CA ALA A 384 -30.68 12.06 3.02
C ALA A 384 -29.84 13.05 3.87
N LEU A 385 -28.79 12.55 4.53
CA LEU A 385 -27.92 13.39 5.36
C LEU A 385 -26.87 14.08 4.48
N ASP A 386 -26.55 15.34 4.82
CA ASP A 386 -25.38 16.01 4.26
C ASP A 386 -24.07 15.41 4.83
N ALA A 387 -22.95 15.81 4.24
CA ALA A 387 -21.65 15.26 4.63
C ALA A 387 -21.28 15.61 6.08
N TRP A 388 -21.65 16.82 6.56
CA TRP A 388 -21.33 17.24 7.92
C TRP A 388 -22.13 16.46 8.98
N ALA A 389 -23.40 16.22 8.73
CA ALA A 389 -24.22 15.39 9.59
C ALA A 389 -23.70 13.93 9.64
N LEU A 390 -23.14 13.42 8.54
CA LEU A 390 -22.48 12.11 8.51
C LEU A 390 -21.16 12.11 9.29
N VAL A 391 -20.36 13.17 9.21
CA VAL A 391 -19.15 13.35 10.05
C VAL A 391 -19.54 13.34 11.52
N ASP A 392 -20.54 14.13 11.92
CA ASP A 392 -21.02 14.19 13.31
C ASP A 392 -21.51 12.84 13.79
N ARG A 393 -22.27 12.13 12.97
CA ARG A 393 -22.78 10.80 13.28
C ARG A 393 -21.67 9.77 13.51
N VAL A 394 -20.66 9.71 12.64
CA VAL A 394 -19.50 8.80 12.81
C VAL A 394 -18.76 9.12 14.10
N LEU A 395 -18.53 10.39 14.41
CA LEU A 395 -17.83 10.81 15.62
C LEU A 395 -18.60 10.46 16.89
N THR A 396 -19.89 10.82 16.95
CA THR A 396 -20.74 10.60 18.13
C THR A 396 -21.01 9.11 18.36
N ASP A 397 -21.28 8.32 17.32
CA ASP A 397 -21.40 6.86 17.42
C ASP A 397 -20.10 6.19 17.89
N SER A 398 -18.95 6.84 17.68
CA SER A 398 -17.62 6.40 18.13
C SER A 398 -17.25 6.91 19.54
N GLY A 399 -18.16 7.57 20.25
CA GLY A 399 -17.89 8.16 21.58
C GLY A 399 -16.88 9.31 21.53
N LYS A 400 -16.74 10.01 20.40
CA LYS A 400 -15.84 11.14 20.20
C LYS A 400 -16.58 12.48 20.27
N PRO A 401 -15.87 13.61 20.43
CA PRO A 401 -16.49 14.93 20.29
C PRO A 401 -17.22 15.06 18.96
N GLY A 402 -18.40 15.69 18.96
CA GLY A 402 -19.16 15.95 17.72
C GLY A 402 -18.39 16.81 16.71
N ALA A 403 -18.89 16.86 15.47
CA ALA A 403 -18.19 17.49 14.36
C ALA A 403 -17.78 18.93 14.61
N ASP A 404 -18.69 19.77 15.14
CA ASP A 404 -18.41 21.18 15.43
C ASP A 404 -17.37 21.35 16.55
N ALA A 405 -17.42 20.51 17.59
CA ALA A 405 -16.47 20.54 18.68
C ALA A 405 -15.07 20.13 18.21
N LEU A 406 -14.97 19.06 17.41
CA LEU A 406 -13.70 18.63 16.85
C LEU A 406 -13.14 19.66 15.87
N HIS A 407 -13.99 20.27 15.06
CA HIS A 407 -13.58 21.31 14.10
C HIS A 407 -13.03 22.54 14.79
N ALA A 408 -13.69 23.00 15.86
CA ALA A 408 -13.22 24.12 16.67
C ALA A 408 -11.89 23.82 17.38
N ALA A 409 -11.64 22.58 17.79
CA ALA A 409 -10.39 22.13 18.37
C ALA A 409 -9.26 21.95 17.33
N GLY A 410 -9.58 21.86 16.05
CA GLY A 410 -8.65 21.62 14.94
C GLY A 410 -8.30 20.15 14.72
N TRP A 411 -8.00 19.40 15.76
CA TRP A 411 -7.73 17.95 15.71
C TRP A 411 -8.00 17.28 17.05
N LEU A 412 -8.14 15.95 17.00
CA LEU A 412 -8.09 15.08 18.17
C LEU A 412 -6.87 14.16 18.05
N ASP A 413 -5.95 14.22 19.00
CA ASP A 413 -4.86 13.24 19.08
C ASP A 413 -5.38 11.95 19.70
N CYS A 414 -5.36 10.87 18.93
CA CYS A 414 -5.80 9.54 19.35
C CYS A 414 -4.63 8.66 19.83
N ALA A 415 -3.43 9.23 20.06
CA ALA A 415 -2.28 8.47 20.54
C ALA A 415 -2.63 7.77 21.86
N PRO A 416 -2.39 6.46 21.98
CA PRO A 416 -2.59 5.75 23.24
C PRO A 416 -1.41 6.04 24.19
N PRO A 417 -1.56 5.75 25.49
CA PRO A 417 -0.43 5.76 26.44
C PRO A 417 0.71 4.86 25.96
N PHE A 418 1.93 5.15 26.43
CA PHE A 418 3.16 4.46 26.05
C PHE A 418 3.03 2.92 26.16
N GLU A 419 2.57 2.42 27.29
CA GLU A 419 2.42 0.98 27.54
C GLU A 419 1.55 0.30 26.46
N LYS A 420 0.50 0.99 26.03
CA LYS A 420 -0.41 0.48 24.99
C LYS A 420 0.20 0.65 23.59
N ALA A 421 0.84 1.78 23.30
CA ALA A 421 1.51 2.02 22.02
C ALA A 421 2.61 0.98 21.77
N HIS A 422 3.31 0.60 22.83
CA HIS A 422 4.44 -0.33 22.83
C HIS A 422 4.07 -1.78 23.16
N PHE A 423 2.78 -2.10 23.26
CA PHE A 423 2.27 -3.46 23.55
C PHE A 423 2.82 -4.09 24.84
N LEU A 424 3.18 -3.27 25.83
CA LEU A 424 3.62 -3.77 27.14
C LEU A 424 2.45 -4.30 27.97
N ASP A 425 1.22 -3.86 27.64
CA ASP A 425 -0.05 -4.37 28.14
C ASP A 425 -0.59 -5.57 27.31
N GLY A 426 0.13 -5.97 26.28
CA GLY A 426 -0.15 -7.08 25.39
C GLY A 426 -0.36 -6.69 23.92
N PHE A 427 -0.01 -7.64 23.04
CA PHE A 427 -0.28 -7.58 21.62
C PHE A 427 -1.76 -7.85 21.31
N GLY A 428 -2.21 -7.61 20.07
CA GLY A 428 -3.61 -7.70 19.67
C GLY A 428 -4.18 -9.11 19.54
N HIS A 429 -3.51 -10.12 20.10
CA HIS A 429 -3.98 -11.52 20.18
C HIS A 429 -4.70 -11.79 21.51
N PRO A 430 -5.59 -12.81 21.60
CA PRO A 430 -6.37 -13.06 22.81
C PRO A 430 -5.55 -13.30 24.08
N ASP A 431 -4.33 -13.83 23.95
CA ASP A 431 -3.41 -14.07 25.07
C ASP A 431 -2.38 -12.94 25.25
N GLY A 432 -2.48 -11.86 24.47
CA GLY A 432 -1.58 -10.70 24.53
C GLY A 432 -0.16 -10.94 24.01
N ARG A 433 0.12 -12.05 23.31
CA ARG A 433 1.49 -12.40 22.86
C ARG A 433 1.69 -12.14 21.38
N PHE A 434 2.87 -11.64 21.01
CA PHE A 434 3.34 -11.58 19.61
C PHE A 434 3.50 -13.00 19.03
N ARG A 435 3.18 -13.19 17.75
CA ARG A 435 3.25 -14.49 17.06
C ARG A 435 4.41 -14.60 16.10
N PHE A 436 5.37 -15.48 16.40
CA PHE A 436 6.31 -16.04 15.44
C PHE A 436 5.70 -17.18 14.63
N ALA A 437 4.83 -17.95 15.25
CA ALA A 437 4.12 -19.09 14.65
C ALA A 437 2.59 -18.85 14.62
N PRO A 438 2.11 -17.92 13.78
CA PRO A 438 0.68 -17.63 13.73
C PRO A 438 -0.11 -18.78 13.12
N ASP A 439 -1.31 -19.02 13.61
CA ASP A 439 -2.26 -19.94 12.96
C ASP A 439 -2.83 -19.27 11.70
N TRP A 440 -2.15 -19.47 10.58
CA TRP A 440 -2.59 -18.95 9.30
C TRP A 440 -3.90 -19.61 8.84
N ALA A 441 -4.10 -20.89 9.09
CA ALA A 441 -5.30 -21.62 8.66
C ALA A 441 -6.57 -21.07 9.29
N ALA A 442 -6.52 -20.68 10.56
CA ALA A 442 -7.65 -20.03 11.24
C ALA A 442 -8.05 -18.67 10.64
N ARG A 443 -7.21 -18.06 9.80
CA ARG A 443 -7.48 -16.79 9.13
C ARG A 443 -8.19 -16.94 7.78
N GLY A 444 -8.37 -18.17 7.31
CA GLY A 444 -9.06 -18.51 6.08
C GLY A 444 -8.24 -19.41 5.14
N GLU A 445 -8.93 -20.07 4.22
CA GLU A 445 -8.34 -21.11 3.36
C GLU A 445 -7.08 -20.64 2.59
N ARG A 446 -7.12 -19.45 2.00
CA ARG A 446 -5.96 -18.90 1.28
C ARG A 446 -4.75 -18.62 2.18
N HIS A 447 -4.97 -18.44 3.48
CA HIS A 447 -3.89 -18.19 4.44
C HIS A 447 -3.14 -19.48 4.80
N ALA A 448 -3.75 -20.64 4.63
CA ALA A 448 -3.09 -21.94 4.88
C ALA A 448 -1.84 -22.19 4.01
N THR A 449 -1.69 -21.44 2.91
CA THR A 449 -0.51 -21.53 2.02
C THR A 449 0.68 -20.65 2.48
N MET A 450 0.49 -19.87 3.56
CA MET A 450 1.56 -19.03 4.11
C MET A 450 2.60 -19.87 4.86
N PRO A 451 3.87 -19.42 4.89
CA PRO A 451 4.90 -20.10 5.68
C PRO A 451 4.50 -20.18 7.16
N PRO A 452 4.57 -21.35 7.81
CA PRO A 452 4.16 -21.50 9.21
C PRO A 452 5.02 -20.73 10.21
N LEU A 453 6.26 -20.42 9.84
CA LEU A 453 7.22 -19.58 10.56
C LEU A 453 7.68 -18.44 9.64
N PRO A 454 8.27 -17.35 10.18
CA PRO A 454 8.81 -16.29 9.37
C PRO A 454 9.85 -16.80 8.38
N ASP A 455 9.63 -16.61 7.10
CA ASP A 455 10.51 -17.14 6.04
C ASP A 455 10.42 -16.32 4.75
N HIS A 456 11.30 -16.62 3.81
CA HIS A 456 11.17 -16.21 2.43
C HIS A 456 10.15 -17.12 1.71
N GLN A 457 9.10 -16.53 1.17
CA GLN A 457 8.13 -17.24 0.34
C GLN A 457 8.46 -17.01 -1.14
N ASP A 458 8.92 -18.05 -1.83
CA ASP A 458 9.35 -17.99 -3.23
C ASP A 458 8.17 -18.10 -4.20
N VAL A 459 7.31 -17.06 -4.20
CA VAL A 459 6.12 -16.94 -5.07
C VAL A 459 6.19 -15.75 -6.01
N ILE A 460 7.32 -15.04 -6.04
CA ILE A 460 7.54 -13.88 -6.90
C ILE A 460 7.74 -14.30 -8.36
N GLU A 461 7.43 -13.40 -9.30
CA GLU A 461 7.69 -13.62 -10.73
C GLU A 461 9.20 -13.71 -10.98
N LYS A 462 9.67 -14.87 -11.46
CA LYS A 462 11.10 -15.11 -11.63
C LYS A 462 11.64 -14.46 -12.90
N THR A 463 12.86 -13.96 -12.82
CA THR A 463 13.64 -13.58 -14.00
C THR A 463 14.15 -14.83 -14.72
N ASP A 464 14.28 -14.74 -16.03
CA ASP A 464 14.83 -15.77 -16.92
C ASP A 464 15.75 -15.13 -17.97
N ALA A 465 16.21 -15.92 -18.94
CA ALA A 465 17.08 -15.41 -20.00
C ALA A 465 16.38 -14.41 -20.93
N GLU A 466 15.06 -14.50 -21.08
CA GLU A 466 14.27 -13.59 -21.91
C GLU A 466 13.85 -12.33 -21.16
N HIS A 467 13.61 -12.45 -19.84
CA HIS A 467 13.17 -11.36 -18.95
C HIS A 467 14.16 -11.22 -17.77
N PRO A 468 15.40 -10.73 -18.02
CA PRO A 468 16.48 -10.80 -17.04
C PRO A 468 16.40 -9.75 -15.92
N PHE A 469 15.44 -8.83 -15.95
CA PHE A 469 15.35 -7.74 -15.00
C PHE A 469 14.06 -7.79 -14.17
N ARG A 470 14.17 -7.36 -12.91
CA ARG A 470 13.04 -7.08 -12.03
C ARG A 470 12.63 -5.62 -12.17
N LEU A 471 11.35 -5.35 -12.45
CA LEU A 471 10.80 -4.00 -12.54
C LEU A 471 10.22 -3.56 -11.20
N VAL A 472 10.61 -2.38 -10.76
CA VAL A 472 10.01 -1.65 -9.64
C VAL A 472 9.24 -0.45 -10.20
N ALA A 473 7.91 -0.49 -10.12
CA ALA A 473 7.05 0.65 -10.48
C ALA A 473 6.83 1.54 -9.25
N ALA A 474 7.85 2.33 -8.89
CA ALA A 474 7.87 3.16 -7.70
C ALA A 474 6.98 4.41 -7.84
N PRO A 475 6.50 5.03 -6.73
CA PRO A 475 5.78 6.31 -6.80
C PRO A 475 6.71 7.45 -7.22
N ALA A 476 6.25 8.32 -8.12
CA ALA A 476 6.90 9.58 -8.42
C ALA A 476 6.70 10.61 -7.29
N ARG A 477 7.54 11.63 -7.24
CA ARG A 477 7.54 12.61 -6.15
C ARG A 477 6.33 13.55 -6.18
N ASN A 478 6.00 14.08 -7.36
CA ASN A 478 4.99 15.15 -7.49
C ASN A 478 3.62 14.63 -7.94
N PHE A 479 3.46 13.30 -8.01
CA PHE A 479 2.18 12.63 -8.19
C PHE A 479 1.80 11.86 -6.92
N LEU A 480 0.53 11.93 -6.53
CA LEU A 480 -0.01 11.08 -5.47
C LEU A 480 -0.84 9.96 -6.15
N ASN A 481 -0.19 8.88 -6.52
CA ASN A 481 -0.68 7.94 -7.53
C ASN A 481 -1.02 8.71 -8.83
N THR A 482 -2.27 8.68 -9.31
CA THR A 482 -2.67 9.50 -10.46
C THR A 482 -3.16 10.91 -10.10
N THR A 483 -3.38 11.21 -8.81
CA THR A 483 -3.74 12.57 -8.38
C THR A 483 -2.58 13.51 -8.65
N PHE A 484 -2.86 14.69 -9.17
CA PHE A 484 -1.93 15.70 -9.69
C PHE A 484 -1.25 15.33 -11.02
N GLY A 485 -1.47 14.14 -11.57
CA GLY A 485 -0.99 13.76 -12.91
C GLY A 485 -1.54 14.67 -14.03
N GLU A 486 -2.71 15.27 -13.82
CA GLU A 486 -3.34 16.20 -14.75
C GLU A 486 -2.90 17.66 -14.52
N THR A 487 -2.15 17.97 -13.46
CA THR A 487 -1.73 19.35 -13.18
C THR A 487 -0.43 19.71 -13.92
N PRO A 488 -0.39 20.84 -14.67
CA PRO A 488 0.79 21.22 -15.45
C PRO A 488 2.06 21.44 -14.61
N THR A 489 1.90 21.89 -13.36
CA THR A 489 3.03 22.12 -12.45
C THR A 489 3.68 20.81 -12.04
N SER A 490 2.92 19.79 -11.64
CA SER A 490 3.44 18.48 -11.27
C SER A 490 4.10 17.77 -12.45
N ARG A 491 3.46 17.77 -13.63
CA ARG A 491 4.06 17.23 -14.88
C ARG A 491 5.39 17.90 -15.21
N ARG A 492 5.49 19.22 -15.07
CA ARG A 492 6.73 19.97 -15.34
C ARG A 492 7.86 19.60 -14.38
N HIS A 493 7.53 19.41 -13.10
CA HIS A 493 8.51 19.04 -12.08
C HIS A 493 9.00 17.59 -12.25
N GLU A 494 8.13 16.67 -12.66
CA GLU A 494 8.53 15.28 -12.95
C GLU A 494 9.26 15.13 -14.29
N GLY A 495 9.01 16.03 -15.26
CA GLY A 495 9.64 16.01 -16.58
C GLY A 495 8.99 15.01 -17.53
N ARG A 496 9.49 13.78 -17.61
CA ARG A 496 9.01 12.72 -18.50
C ARG A 496 9.21 11.32 -17.89
N PRO A 497 8.45 10.30 -18.31
CA PRO A 497 8.67 8.92 -17.90
C PRO A 497 10.08 8.44 -18.24
N THR A 498 10.78 7.90 -17.24
CA THR A 498 12.13 7.34 -17.41
C THR A 498 12.23 5.97 -16.74
N VAL A 499 13.13 5.12 -17.25
CA VAL A 499 13.57 3.90 -16.57
C VAL A 499 14.99 4.10 -16.06
N LEU A 500 15.19 3.92 -14.75
CA LEU A 500 16.52 3.93 -14.13
C LEU A 500 17.22 2.60 -14.44
N VAL A 501 18.40 2.69 -15.04
CA VAL A 501 19.20 1.55 -15.52
C VAL A 501 20.61 1.64 -14.92
N HIS A 502 21.12 0.54 -14.40
CA HIS A 502 22.49 0.48 -13.87
C HIS A 502 23.52 0.76 -14.99
N PRO A 503 24.60 1.56 -14.76
CA PRO A 503 25.56 1.92 -15.79
C PRO A 503 26.23 0.73 -16.48
N ALA A 504 26.50 -0.37 -15.77
CA ALA A 504 27.04 -1.59 -16.36
C ALA A 504 26.05 -2.23 -17.36
N VAL A 505 24.76 -2.14 -17.08
CA VAL A 505 23.69 -2.62 -17.99
C VAL A 505 23.59 -1.69 -19.20
N CYS A 506 23.65 -0.38 -19.00
CA CYS A 506 23.71 0.60 -20.09
C CYS A 506 24.86 0.29 -21.05
N ALA A 507 26.06 0.10 -20.52
CA ALA A 507 27.24 -0.25 -21.33
C ALA A 507 27.07 -1.57 -22.08
N ARG A 508 26.54 -2.60 -21.42
CA ARG A 508 26.31 -3.91 -22.03
C ARG A 508 25.28 -3.89 -23.17
N LEU A 509 24.24 -3.06 -23.04
CA LEU A 509 23.17 -2.95 -24.02
C LEU A 509 23.39 -1.84 -25.06
N GLY A 510 24.47 -1.05 -24.93
CA GLY A 510 24.74 0.09 -25.83
C GLY A 510 23.74 1.23 -25.66
N ILE A 511 23.24 1.48 -24.46
CA ILE A 511 22.25 2.50 -24.13
C ILE A 511 22.99 3.70 -23.48
N ALA A 512 22.76 4.91 -24.00
CA ALA A 512 23.20 6.15 -23.37
C ALA A 512 22.12 6.76 -22.46
N ASP A 513 22.53 7.62 -21.54
CA ASP A 513 21.59 8.39 -20.73
C ASP A 513 20.71 9.28 -21.61
N GLY A 514 19.40 9.20 -21.42
CA GLY A 514 18.42 9.93 -22.22
C GLY A 514 17.93 9.22 -23.49
N ASP A 515 18.54 8.12 -23.89
CA ASP A 515 18.10 7.34 -25.05
C ASP A 515 16.65 6.83 -24.89
N VAL A 516 15.97 6.72 -26.03
CA VAL A 516 14.70 6.00 -26.07
C VAL A 516 14.99 4.50 -26.01
N VAL A 517 14.30 3.81 -25.13
CA VAL A 517 14.41 2.36 -24.94
C VAL A 517 13.03 1.73 -24.95
N THR A 518 12.98 0.46 -25.31
CA THR A 518 11.80 -0.37 -25.23
C THR A 518 11.90 -1.29 -24.01
N LEU A 519 10.92 -1.20 -23.11
CA LEU A 519 10.74 -2.04 -21.93
C LEU A 519 9.55 -2.96 -22.15
N GLY A 520 9.68 -4.25 -21.90
CA GLY A 520 8.58 -5.17 -22.18
C GLY A 520 8.66 -6.52 -21.47
N ASN A 521 7.58 -7.27 -21.60
CA ASN A 521 7.45 -8.67 -21.20
C ASN A 521 6.37 -9.37 -22.05
N THR A 522 5.89 -10.53 -21.62
CA THR A 522 4.84 -11.28 -22.32
C THR A 522 3.48 -10.57 -22.37
N ARG A 523 3.25 -9.55 -21.55
CA ARG A 523 1.99 -8.77 -21.51
C ARG A 523 2.00 -7.60 -22.50
N GLY A 524 3.17 -7.17 -22.95
CA GLY A 524 3.33 -6.08 -23.91
C GLY A 524 4.68 -5.39 -23.82
N ALA A 525 4.79 -4.25 -24.51
CA ALA A 525 5.97 -3.42 -24.50
C ALA A 525 5.58 -1.94 -24.61
N LEU A 526 6.44 -1.05 -24.10
CA LEU A 526 6.27 0.39 -24.19
C LEU A 526 7.64 1.07 -24.32
N ARG A 527 7.66 2.27 -24.89
CA ARG A 527 8.87 3.09 -25.05
C ARG A 527 8.89 4.23 -24.06
N LEU A 528 10.07 4.42 -23.46
CA LEU A 528 10.35 5.51 -22.53
C LEU A 528 11.84 5.87 -22.60
N HIS A 529 12.29 6.81 -21.78
CA HIS A 529 13.69 7.23 -21.81
C HIS A 529 14.54 6.54 -20.75
N ALA A 530 15.75 6.13 -21.07
CA ALA A 530 16.71 5.62 -20.11
C ALA A 530 17.27 6.74 -19.23
N ARG A 531 17.51 6.43 -17.96
CA ARG A 531 18.27 7.25 -17.02
C ARG A 531 19.34 6.37 -16.37
N ALA A 532 20.62 6.69 -16.57
CA ALA A 532 21.70 5.95 -15.98
C ALA A 532 21.85 6.29 -14.49
N GLY A 533 21.98 5.27 -13.62
CA GLY A 533 22.19 5.44 -12.17
C GLY A 533 22.61 4.17 -11.47
N SER A 534 23.48 4.28 -10.47
CA SER A 534 24.16 3.17 -9.79
C SER A 534 23.62 2.87 -8.39
N GLY A 535 22.41 3.26 -8.09
CA GLY A 535 21.83 3.10 -6.76
C GLY A 535 21.06 1.79 -6.53
N GLN A 536 21.06 0.86 -7.50
CA GLN A 536 20.38 -0.44 -7.47
C GLN A 536 21.30 -1.55 -7.99
N LEU A 537 20.89 -2.79 -7.78
CA LEU A 537 21.56 -3.95 -8.41
C LEU A 537 21.34 -3.96 -9.94
N GLU A 538 22.26 -4.54 -10.70
CA GLU A 538 22.18 -4.65 -12.17
C GLU A 538 20.90 -5.34 -12.64
N GLY A 539 20.36 -6.28 -11.87
CA GLY A 539 19.11 -6.98 -12.17
C GLY A 539 17.83 -6.17 -11.88
N THR A 540 17.93 -4.90 -11.44
CA THR A 540 16.76 -4.09 -11.07
C THR A 540 16.61 -2.88 -11.98
N LEU A 541 15.41 -2.71 -12.55
CA LEU A 541 14.99 -1.51 -13.29
C LEU A 541 13.93 -0.78 -12.48
N VAL A 542 13.97 0.57 -12.47
CA VAL A 542 13.00 1.38 -11.73
C VAL A 542 12.32 2.38 -12.64
N VAL A 543 10.99 2.41 -12.62
CA VAL A 543 10.18 3.45 -13.26
C VAL A 543 9.39 4.18 -12.19
N GLU A 544 9.73 5.44 -11.94
CA GLU A 544 8.95 6.29 -11.03
C GLU A 544 7.70 6.79 -11.75
N SER A 545 6.53 6.37 -11.26
CA SER A 545 5.20 6.54 -11.86
C SER A 545 4.21 6.93 -10.74
N GLN A 546 2.96 7.29 -10.94
CA GLN A 546 1.99 6.91 -11.99
C GLN A 546 1.77 8.07 -12.97
N TRP A 547 2.43 8.04 -14.07
CA TRP A 547 2.20 8.99 -15.14
C TRP A 547 0.88 8.70 -15.86
N PRO A 548 0.13 9.73 -16.32
CA PRO A 548 -0.93 9.55 -17.31
C PRO A 548 -0.41 8.83 -18.56
N ASN A 549 -1.25 8.04 -19.19
CA ASN A 549 -0.87 7.23 -20.34
C ASN A 549 -0.29 8.07 -21.50
N ASP A 550 -0.83 9.28 -21.71
CA ASP A 550 -0.40 10.22 -22.77
C ASP A 550 1.03 10.76 -22.57
N ALA A 551 1.63 10.59 -21.40
CA ALA A 551 3.02 10.98 -21.14
C ALA A 551 4.03 9.97 -21.71
N PHE A 552 3.62 8.71 -21.94
CA PHE A 552 4.47 7.70 -22.56
C PHE A 552 4.45 7.83 -24.10
N ILE A 553 5.54 7.46 -24.74
CA ILE A 553 5.71 7.58 -26.21
C ILE A 553 4.60 6.83 -26.97
N ASP A 554 4.19 5.68 -26.47
CA ASP A 554 3.17 4.82 -27.09
C ASP A 554 1.74 5.06 -26.57
N GLY A 555 1.53 6.07 -25.72
CA GLY A 555 0.22 6.39 -25.16
C GLY A 555 -0.33 5.32 -24.21
N ILE A 556 0.54 4.49 -23.61
CA ILE A 556 0.20 3.48 -22.63
C ILE A 556 1.24 3.43 -21.51
N GLY A 557 0.78 3.32 -20.26
CA GLY A 557 1.63 3.42 -19.08
C GLY A 557 2.20 2.07 -18.61
N ILE A 558 3.03 2.18 -17.57
CA ILE A 558 3.84 1.05 -17.03
C ILE A 558 3.00 -0.15 -16.58
N ASN A 559 1.74 0.05 -16.16
CA ASN A 559 0.87 -1.03 -15.71
C ASN A 559 0.38 -1.96 -16.83
N LEU A 560 0.72 -1.67 -18.10
CA LEU A 560 0.65 -2.65 -19.17
C LEU A 560 1.48 -3.90 -18.83
N LEU A 561 2.63 -3.71 -18.18
CA LEU A 561 3.59 -4.79 -17.90
C LEU A 561 3.32 -5.50 -16.57
N VAL A 562 2.56 -4.90 -15.67
CA VAL A 562 2.25 -5.45 -14.35
C VAL A 562 1.15 -6.50 -14.46
N GLY A 563 1.40 -7.71 -13.95
CA GLY A 563 0.43 -8.80 -13.95
C GLY A 563 -0.68 -8.61 -12.90
N ALA A 564 -1.88 -9.07 -13.23
CA ALA A 564 -3.04 -9.06 -12.34
C ALA A 564 -3.19 -10.36 -11.52
N GLU A 565 -2.19 -11.25 -11.53
CA GLU A 565 -2.23 -12.44 -10.68
C GLU A 565 -2.26 -12.06 -9.20
N PRO A 566 -3.20 -12.61 -8.42
CA PRO A 566 -3.38 -12.24 -7.03
C PRO A 566 -2.18 -12.61 -6.17
N GLY A 567 -1.73 -11.69 -5.32
CA GLY A 567 -0.73 -11.98 -4.30
C GLY A 567 -1.28 -12.76 -3.11
N PHE A 568 -0.42 -13.19 -2.20
CA PHE A 568 -0.74 -14.04 -1.06
C PHE A 568 -0.82 -13.25 0.25
N PRO A 569 -1.72 -13.62 1.19
CA PRO A 569 -2.86 -14.56 1.04
C PRO A 569 -4.14 -13.87 0.58
N SER A 570 -4.20 -12.54 0.62
CA SER A 570 -5.46 -11.77 0.54
C SER A 570 -5.79 -11.24 -0.85
N ALA A 571 -5.11 -11.71 -1.90
CA ALA A 571 -5.13 -11.14 -3.23
C ALA A 571 -4.46 -9.75 -3.29
N GLY A 572 -4.51 -9.07 -4.43
CA GLY A 572 -3.95 -7.72 -4.61
C GLY A 572 -2.93 -7.61 -5.72
N ALA A 573 -2.74 -6.39 -6.20
CA ALA A 573 -1.82 -6.08 -7.29
C ALA A 573 -0.38 -5.94 -6.78
N ALA A 574 0.54 -6.70 -7.38
CA ALA A 574 1.96 -6.73 -7.02
C ALA A 574 2.80 -5.89 -7.99
N TYR A 575 2.83 -4.57 -7.80
CA TYR A 575 3.43 -3.62 -8.74
C TYR A 575 4.97 -3.69 -8.85
N HIS A 576 5.67 -4.26 -7.89
CA HIS A 576 7.13 -4.43 -7.90
C HIS A 576 7.55 -5.88 -8.19
N ASP A 577 6.62 -6.71 -8.63
CA ASP A 577 6.81 -8.14 -8.84
C ASP A 577 6.59 -8.49 -10.32
N THR A 578 7.45 -7.95 -11.18
CA THR A 578 7.34 -8.09 -12.63
C THR A 578 8.70 -8.33 -13.24
N ALA A 579 8.84 -9.40 -14.01
CA ALA A 579 10.03 -9.67 -14.82
C ALA A 579 9.88 -9.01 -16.20
N VAL A 580 10.96 -8.39 -16.69
CA VAL A 580 10.97 -7.62 -17.94
C VAL A 580 12.30 -7.77 -18.69
N TRP A 581 12.25 -7.46 -20.00
CA TRP A 581 13.43 -7.19 -20.82
C TRP A 581 13.54 -5.69 -21.13
N LEU A 582 14.77 -5.24 -21.46
CA LEU A 582 15.08 -3.89 -21.89
C LEU A 582 15.92 -3.95 -23.18
N ARG A 583 15.57 -3.14 -24.18
CA ARG A 583 16.28 -3.06 -25.47
C ARG A 583 16.40 -1.61 -25.92
N PRO A 584 17.45 -1.24 -26.69
CA PRO A 584 17.46 0.00 -27.47
C PRO A 584 16.20 0.04 -28.36
N ALA A 585 15.62 1.25 -28.56
CA ALA A 585 14.40 1.42 -29.39
C ALA A 585 14.71 1.41 -30.88
#